data_0138105c12b7b792aa15af449c15c390
#
_entry.id   0138105c12b7b792aa15af449c15c390
#
_cell.length_a   1.000
_cell.length_b   1.000
_cell.length_c   1.000
_cell.angle_alpha   90.00
_cell.angle_beta   90.00
_cell.angle_gamma   90.00
#
_symmetry.space_group_name_H-M   'P 1'
#
loop_
_entity.id
_entity.type
_entity.pdbx_description
1 polymer ?
#
loop_
_entity_poly.entity_id
_entity_poly.type
_entity_poly.pdbx_seq_one_letter_code
_entity_poly.pdbx_strand_id
1 'polypeptide(L)'
;MMLFHVRMNVNLPMTMPAEQAAQLKADEKALAARLQHEGKWRHLWRIAGQYANISVFDVASVDELHTLLTSLPLFPYMQIEVMPLCRHPSSVRDNDL
;
A
#
# COMPACT_ATOMS: atom_id res chain seq x y z
N MET A 1 -16.92 4.01 3.44
CA MET A 1 -15.74 3.23 3.79
C MET A 1 -15.68 1.97 2.95
N MET A 2 -14.61 1.81 2.21
CA MET A 2 -14.37 0.61 1.41
C MET A 2 -13.00 0.06 1.73
N LEU A 3 -12.91 -1.26 1.92
CA LEU A 3 -11.65 -1.93 2.22
C LEU A 3 -11.13 -2.62 0.97
N PHE A 4 -9.82 -2.48 0.75
CA PHE A 4 -9.12 -3.13 -0.36
C PHE A 4 -7.87 -3.82 0.15
N HIS A 5 -7.70 -5.07 -0.26
CA HIS A 5 -6.43 -5.79 -0.10
C HIS A 5 -5.55 -5.41 -1.29
N VAL A 6 -4.35 -4.97 -1.01
CA VAL A 6 -3.42 -4.53 -2.06
C VAL A 6 -2.09 -5.24 -1.84
N ARG A 7 -1.65 -5.98 -2.85
CA ARG A 7 -0.31 -6.54 -2.88
C ARG A 7 0.58 -5.66 -3.74
N MET A 8 1.74 -5.28 -3.21
CA MET A 8 2.72 -4.45 -3.92
C MET A 8 4.05 -5.18 -3.98
N ASN A 9 4.57 -5.38 -5.18
CA ASN A 9 5.93 -5.87 -5.41
C ASN A 9 6.75 -4.74 -6.00
N VAL A 10 7.90 -4.43 -5.41
CA VAL A 10 8.75 -3.34 -5.86
C VAL A 10 9.97 -3.88 -6.57
N ASN A 11 10.21 -3.41 -7.78
CA ASN A 11 11.39 -3.77 -8.58
C ASN A 11 12.08 -2.50 -9.04
N LEU A 12 13.13 -2.09 -8.34
CA LEU A 12 13.94 -0.96 -8.76
C LEU A 12 14.94 -1.42 -9.81
N PRO A 13 15.14 -0.65 -10.90
CA PRO A 13 16.13 -1.00 -11.92
C PRO A 13 17.53 -1.02 -11.30
N MET A 14 18.34 -2.00 -11.72
CA MET A 14 19.74 -2.10 -11.26
C MET A 14 20.56 -0.89 -11.69
N THR A 15 20.13 -0.22 -12.76
CA THR A 15 20.80 0.97 -13.29
C THR A 15 20.44 2.24 -12.51
N MET A 16 19.49 2.18 -11.61
CA MET A 16 19.11 3.37 -10.83
C MET A 16 20.23 3.75 -9.88
N PRO A 17 20.66 5.03 -9.86
CA PRO A 17 21.66 5.50 -8.91
C PRO A 17 21.22 5.26 -7.48
N ALA A 18 22.16 4.86 -6.60
CA ALA A 18 21.88 4.56 -5.21
C ALA A 18 21.24 5.74 -4.47
N GLU A 19 21.65 6.96 -4.78
CA GLU A 19 21.10 8.18 -4.16
C GLU A 19 19.63 8.37 -4.55
N GLN A 20 19.29 8.12 -5.81
CA GLN A 20 17.91 8.21 -6.28
C GLN A 20 17.03 7.15 -5.59
N ALA A 21 17.52 5.93 -5.50
CA ALA A 21 16.79 4.86 -4.84
C ALA A 21 16.56 5.19 -3.37
N ALA A 22 17.57 5.72 -2.67
CA ALA A 22 17.45 6.10 -1.27
C ALA A 22 16.42 7.22 -1.08
N GLN A 23 16.39 8.20 -1.97
CA GLN A 23 15.44 9.30 -1.89
C GLN A 23 14.01 8.81 -2.13
N LEU A 24 13.80 7.96 -3.13
CA LEU A 24 12.48 7.39 -3.39
C LEU A 24 11.97 6.59 -2.19
N LYS A 25 12.84 5.80 -1.57
CA LYS A 25 12.47 5.00 -0.39
C LYS A 25 12.12 5.88 0.81
N ALA A 26 12.87 6.97 1.00
CA ALA A 26 12.62 7.92 2.09
C ALA A 26 11.28 8.64 1.88
N ASP A 27 11.00 9.08 0.65
CA ASP A 27 9.76 9.76 0.31
C ASP A 27 8.56 8.81 0.44
N GLU A 28 8.74 7.57 0.00
CA GLU A 28 7.71 6.53 0.13
C GLU A 28 7.38 6.28 1.60
N LYS A 29 8.42 6.14 2.44
CA LYS A 29 8.24 5.90 3.87
C LYS A 29 7.48 7.05 4.53
N ALA A 30 7.80 8.28 4.18
CA ALA A 30 7.12 9.46 4.74
C ALA A 30 5.65 9.49 4.35
N LEU A 31 5.33 9.24 3.09
CA LEU A 31 3.95 9.21 2.63
C LEU A 31 3.18 8.05 3.24
N ALA A 32 3.78 6.87 3.31
CA ALA A 32 3.16 5.71 3.93
C ALA A 32 2.84 5.96 5.40
N ALA A 33 3.75 6.60 6.14
CA ALA A 33 3.52 6.96 7.54
C ALA A 33 2.33 7.92 7.67
N ARG A 34 2.26 8.93 6.82
CA ARG A 34 1.16 9.90 6.84
C ARG A 34 -0.18 9.21 6.58
N LEU A 35 -0.25 8.36 5.55
CA LEU A 35 -1.49 7.66 5.21
C LEU A 35 -1.92 6.68 6.31
N GLN A 36 -0.98 6.05 7.00
CA GLN A 36 -1.27 5.21 8.15
C GLN A 36 -1.84 6.02 9.31
N HIS A 37 -1.26 7.17 9.61
CA HIS A 37 -1.77 8.05 10.67
C HIS A 37 -3.16 8.60 10.34
N GLU A 38 -3.45 8.81 9.06
CA GLU A 38 -4.77 9.23 8.60
C GLU A 38 -5.80 8.08 8.60
N GLY A 39 -5.37 6.84 8.81
CA GLY A 39 -6.24 5.68 8.80
C GLY A 39 -6.55 5.13 7.41
N LYS A 40 -6.06 5.77 6.36
CA LYS A 40 -6.32 5.34 4.97
C LYS A 40 -5.51 4.11 4.60
N TRP A 41 -4.25 4.03 5.01
CA TRP A 41 -3.42 2.84 4.88
C TRP A 41 -3.51 2.09 6.20
N ARG A 42 -4.50 1.23 6.30
CA ARG A 42 -4.92 0.66 7.57
C ARG A 42 -3.98 -0.43 8.09
N HIS A 43 -3.49 -1.28 7.20
CA HIS A 43 -2.54 -2.34 7.54
C HIS A 43 -1.45 -2.40 6.50
N LEU A 44 -0.23 -2.65 6.97
CA LEU A 44 0.95 -2.76 6.13
C LEU A 44 1.85 -3.86 6.66
N TRP A 45 1.99 -4.95 5.90
CA TRP A 45 2.77 -6.11 6.29
C TRP A 45 3.83 -6.41 5.23
N ARG A 46 5.06 -6.62 5.67
CA ARG A 46 6.13 -7.11 4.79
C ARG A 46 5.88 -8.58 4.46
N ILE A 47 6.01 -8.95 3.18
CA ILE A 47 6.07 -10.37 2.83
C ILE A 47 7.49 -10.84 3.14
N ALA A 48 7.62 -11.82 4.03
CA ALA A 48 8.92 -12.29 4.47
C ALA A 48 9.78 -12.73 3.29
N GLY A 49 11.01 -12.25 3.25
CA GLY A 49 11.98 -12.62 2.22
C GLY A 49 11.81 -11.91 0.88
N GLN A 50 10.88 -10.97 0.75
CA GLN A 50 10.60 -10.29 -0.51
C GLN A 50 10.56 -8.78 -0.32
N TYR A 51 10.90 -8.04 -1.39
CA TYR A 51 10.68 -6.59 -1.41
C TYR A 51 9.25 -6.33 -1.89
N ALA A 52 8.32 -6.73 -1.05
CA ALA A 52 6.90 -6.74 -1.33
C ALA A 52 6.12 -6.62 -0.03
N ASN A 53 4.87 -6.15 -0.15
CA ASN A 53 4.00 -6.03 1.02
C ASN A 53 2.58 -6.46 0.69
N ILE A 54 1.84 -6.77 1.75
CA ILE A 54 0.40 -6.91 1.74
C ILE A 54 -0.15 -5.76 2.56
N SER A 55 -1.09 -5.05 1.99
CA SER A 55 -1.68 -3.87 2.60
C SER A 55 -3.20 -3.94 2.59
N VAL A 56 -3.81 -3.26 3.55
CA VAL A 56 -5.26 -3.01 3.54
C VAL A 56 -5.48 -1.52 3.58
N PHE A 57 -6.19 -1.01 2.58
CA PHE A 57 -6.59 0.39 2.49
C PHE A 57 -8.04 0.56 2.86
N ASP A 58 -8.34 1.63 3.57
CA ASP A 58 -9.68 2.05 3.96
C ASP A 58 -9.94 3.41 3.35
N VAL A 59 -10.73 3.44 2.29
CA VAL A 59 -10.94 4.63 1.47
C VAL A 59 -12.43 4.81 1.16
N ALA A 60 -12.79 5.98 0.66
CA ALA A 60 -14.18 6.28 0.35
C ALA A 60 -14.64 5.66 -0.97
N SER A 61 -13.71 5.44 -1.90
CA SER A 61 -14.04 4.97 -3.25
C SER A 61 -12.85 4.29 -3.91
N VAL A 62 -13.12 3.57 -5.00
CA VAL A 62 -12.07 3.01 -5.85
C VAL A 62 -11.21 4.11 -6.44
N ASP A 63 -11.82 5.24 -6.80
CA ASP A 63 -11.10 6.38 -7.37
C ASP A 63 -10.10 6.95 -6.36
N GLU A 64 -10.49 7.04 -5.10
CA GLU A 64 -9.57 7.47 -4.04
C GLU A 64 -8.40 6.50 -3.90
N LEU A 65 -8.67 5.20 -3.92
CA LEU A 65 -7.61 4.19 -3.87
C LEU A 65 -6.61 4.39 -5.01
N HIS A 66 -7.12 4.55 -6.23
CA HIS A 66 -6.28 4.75 -7.40
C HIS A 66 -5.40 5.99 -7.24
N THR A 67 -5.98 7.10 -6.79
CA THR A 67 -5.24 8.34 -6.56
C THR A 67 -4.14 8.13 -5.53
N LEU A 68 -4.43 7.44 -4.42
CA LEU A 68 -3.43 7.18 -3.39
C LEU A 68 -2.30 6.28 -3.91
N LEU A 69 -2.64 5.19 -4.60
CA LEU A 69 -1.63 4.26 -5.10
C LEU A 69 -0.72 4.93 -6.13
N THR A 70 -1.30 5.70 -7.06
CA THR A 70 -0.51 6.37 -8.10
C THR A 70 0.32 7.54 -7.57
N SER A 71 0.01 8.03 -6.36
CA SER A 71 0.80 9.07 -5.71
C SER A 71 2.04 8.54 -5.00
N LEU A 72 2.14 7.22 -4.82
CA LEU A 72 3.30 6.64 -4.15
C LEU A 72 4.57 6.85 -4.98
N PRO A 73 5.65 7.37 -4.38
CA PRO A 73 6.92 7.59 -5.11
C PRO A 73 7.45 6.34 -5.81
N LEU A 74 7.24 5.15 -5.24
CA LEU A 74 7.69 3.89 -5.83
C LEU A 74 6.70 3.30 -6.84
N PHE A 75 5.54 3.94 -7.05
CA PHE A 75 4.51 3.39 -7.94
C PHE A 75 5.02 2.97 -9.31
N PRO A 76 5.88 3.77 -10.02
CA PRO A 76 6.36 3.38 -11.34
C PRO A 76 7.17 2.08 -11.35
N TYR A 77 7.64 1.63 -10.20
CA TYR A 77 8.48 0.45 -10.04
C TYR A 77 7.74 -0.69 -9.37
N MET A 78 6.42 -0.58 -9.23
CA MET A 78 5.59 -1.58 -8.56
C MET A 78 4.78 -2.41 -9.53
N GLN A 79 4.59 -3.68 -9.17
CA GLN A 79 3.48 -4.48 -9.65
C GLN A 79 2.45 -4.52 -8.53
N ILE A 80 1.22 -4.14 -8.85
CA ILE A 80 0.16 -3.99 -7.86
C ILE A 80 -1.03 -4.88 -8.22
N GLU A 81 -1.51 -5.64 -7.23
CA GLU A 81 -2.74 -6.41 -7.34
C GLU A 81 -3.73 -5.87 -6.31
N VAL A 82 -4.95 -5.56 -6.73
CA VAL A 82 -6.00 -4.99 -5.90
C VAL A 82 -7.16 -5.95 -5.80
N MET A 83 -7.65 -6.15 -4.59
CA MET A 83 -8.79 -7.00 -4.34
C MET A 83 -9.76 -6.29 -3.39
N PRO A 84 -10.99 -6.01 -3.80
CA PRO A 84 -11.97 -5.40 -2.90
C PRO A 84 -12.39 -6.40 -1.83
N LEU A 85 -12.60 -5.91 -0.62
CA LEU A 85 -13.00 -6.74 0.50
C LEU A 85 -14.36 -6.28 1.03
N CYS A 86 -15.15 -7.23 1.48
CA CYS A 86 -16.35 -6.95 2.24
C CYS A 86 -16.34 -7.80 3.52
N ARG A 87 -17.18 -7.44 4.47
CA ARG A 87 -17.26 -8.19 5.71
C ARG A 87 -17.83 -9.59 5.44
N HIS A 88 -17.15 -10.60 5.97
CA HIS A 88 -17.64 -11.98 5.89
C HIS A 88 -18.82 -12.14 6.86
N PRO A 89 -19.92 -12.78 6.44
CA PRO A 89 -21.09 -12.96 7.32
C PRO A 89 -20.79 -13.73 8.61
N SER A 90 -19.76 -14.57 8.61
CA SER A 90 -19.37 -15.36 9.78
C SER A 90 -18.29 -14.69 10.62
N SER A 91 -17.90 -13.47 10.30
CA SER A 91 -16.91 -12.75 11.10
C SER A 91 -17.48 -12.46 12.48
N VAL A 92 -16.71 -12.76 13.53
CA VAL A 92 -17.10 -12.49 14.91
C VAL A 92 -16.64 -11.11 15.38
N ARG A 93 -15.94 -10.38 14.55
CA ARG A 93 -15.40 -9.06 14.90
C ARG A 93 -16.29 -7.96 14.37
N ASP A 94 -16.71 -7.05 15.25
CA ASP A 94 -17.50 -5.89 14.86
C ASP A 94 -16.63 -4.79 14.28
N ASN A 95 -15.38 -4.75 14.70
CA ASN A 95 -14.45 -3.71 14.31
C ASN A 95 -13.10 -4.35 14.01
N ASP A 96 -12.79 -4.45 12.74
CA ASP A 96 -11.57 -5.09 12.26
C ASP A 96 -10.51 -4.02 11.93
N LEU A 97 -9.90 -3.53 12.96
CA LEU A 97 -8.88 -2.47 12.87
C LEU A 97 -7.47 -2.99 12.66
#